data_7091ec57a15d54f1a3809a986bbf39e7
#
_entry.id   7091ec57a15d54f1a3809a986bbf39e7
#
_cell.length_a   1.000
_cell.length_b   1.000
_cell.length_c   1.000
_cell.angle_alpha   90.00
_cell.angle_beta   90.00
_cell.angle_gamma   90.00
#
_symmetry.space_group_name_H-M   'P 1'
#
loop_
_entity.id
_entity.type
_entity.pdbx_description
1 polymer ?
#
loop_
_entity_poly.entity_id
_entity_poly.type
_entity_poly.pdbx_seq_one_letter_code
_entity_poly.pdbx_strand_id
1 'polypeptide(L)'
;MLSRVANNLFWMDRYMERSYGLLNLIKTNYNSTLDSGDYSSWDNVLKTYMGIEESKSHDDYLDTISIINYMLFDQKNPNTMSNIVIKARENARSVQEHISRELWLSVNKYYLHISNENLSSTFQNSDPIEFVNEMLQYNHIYYSVADITQERGNAYCFM
;
A
#
# COMPACT_ATOMS: atom_id res chain seq x y z
N MET A 1 27.84 8.21 -2.76
CA MET A 1 26.68 9.12 -2.91
C MET A 1 25.66 8.58 -3.90
N LEU A 2 26.07 8.26 -5.12
CA LEU A 2 25.20 7.66 -6.15
C LEU A 2 24.56 6.34 -5.71
N SER A 3 25.28 5.47 -5.03
CA SER A 3 24.77 4.19 -4.55
C SER A 3 23.66 4.34 -3.49
N ARG A 4 23.77 5.35 -2.63
CA ARG A 4 22.74 5.65 -1.63
C ARG A 4 21.48 6.18 -2.28
N VAL A 5 21.61 7.07 -3.25
CA VAL A 5 20.49 7.60 -4.04
C VAL A 5 19.78 6.46 -4.77
N ALA A 6 20.54 5.64 -5.49
CA ALA A 6 20.00 4.49 -6.21
C ALA A 6 19.27 3.51 -5.28
N ASN A 7 19.83 3.25 -4.10
CA ASN A 7 19.24 2.38 -3.10
C ASN A 7 17.90 2.94 -2.59
N ASN A 8 17.85 4.22 -2.28
CA ASN A 8 16.61 4.85 -1.79
C ASN A 8 15.54 4.91 -2.89
N LEU A 9 15.92 5.17 -4.13
CA LEU A 9 15.01 5.13 -5.27
C LEU A 9 14.43 3.71 -5.48
N PHE A 10 15.30 2.71 -5.41
CA PHE A 10 14.88 1.31 -5.52
C PHE A 10 13.85 0.95 -4.44
N TRP A 11 14.12 1.27 -3.19
CA TRP A 11 13.21 0.94 -2.09
C TRP A 11 11.93 1.76 -2.12
N MET A 12 11.98 3.03 -2.50
CA MET A 12 10.79 3.84 -2.73
C MET A 12 9.85 3.14 -3.71
N ASP A 13 10.38 2.76 -4.86
CA ASP A 13 9.59 2.10 -5.90
C ASP A 13 9.09 0.72 -5.44
N ARG A 14 9.92 -0.06 -4.77
CA ARG A 14 9.52 -1.37 -4.22
C ARG A 14 8.41 -1.26 -3.18
N TYR A 15 8.45 -0.26 -2.32
CA TYR A 15 7.37 -0.04 -1.36
C TYR A 15 6.09 0.42 -2.03
N MET A 16 6.16 1.23 -3.06
CA MET A 16 4.99 1.63 -3.85
C MET A 16 4.38 0.41 -4.58
N GLU A 17 5.20 -0.45 -5.15
CA GLU A 17 4.74 -1.73 -5.74
C GLU A 17 4.07 -2.64 -4.69
N ARG A 18 4.64 -2.73 -3.50
CA ARG A 18 4.05 -3.52 -2.40
C ARG A 18 2.70 -2.99 -1.98
N SER A 19 2.56 -1.67 -1.87
CA SER A 19 1.27 -1.06 -1.54
C SER A 19 0.22 -1.37 -2.60
N TYR A 20 0.59 -1.27 -3.87
CA TYR A 20 -0.27 -1.63 -4.99
C TYR A 20 -0.68 -3.11 -4.96
N GLY A 21 0.28 -4.00 -4.78
CA GLY A 21 0.04 -5.44 -4.69
C GLY A 21 -0.86 -5.82 -3.51
N LEU A 22 -0.63 -5.20 -2.35
CA LEU A 22 -1.43 -5.45 -1.15
C LEU A 22 -2.88 -5.03 -1.34
N LEU A 23 -3.13 -3.85 -1.92
CA LEU A 23 -4.48 -3.37 -2.19
C LEU A 23 -5.22 -4.27 -3.18
N ASN A 24 -4.55 -4.69 -4.25
CA ASN A 24 -5.15 -5.60 -5.22
C ASN A 24 -5.43 -6.98 -4.62
N LEU A 25 -4.56 -7.47 -3.75
CA LEU A 25 -4.76 -8.71 -3.02
C LEU A 25 -6.00 -8.63 -2.13
N ILE A 26 -6.15 -7.55 -1.37
CA ILE A 26 -7.32 -7.32 -0.52
C ILE A 26 -8.58 -7.30 -1.37
N LYS A 27 -8.58 -6.55 -2.46
CA LYS A 27 -9.71 -6.42 -3.37
C LYS A 27 -10.12 -7.77 -3.98
N THR A 28 -9.16 -8.51 -4.51
CA THR A 28 -9.39 -9.81 -5.14
C THR A 28 -9.91 -10.84 -4.14
N ASN A 29 -9.28 -10.91 -2.96
CA ASN A 29 -9.67 -11.86 -1.93
C ASN A 29 -11.04 -11.53 -1.34
N TYR A 30 -11.36 -10.25 -1.16
CA TYR A 30 -12.66 -9.80 -0.69
C TYR A 30 -13.76 -10.21 -1.68
N ASN A 31 -13.58 -9.93 -2.96
CA ASN A 31 -14.54 -10.30 -4.00
C ASN A 31 -14.74 -11.82 -4.06
N SER A 32 -13.65 -12.58 -4.00
CA SER A 32 -13.70 -14.04 -3.98
C SER A 32 -14.46 -14.58 -2.77
N THR A 33 -14.26 -13.97 -1.61
CA THR A 33 -14.96 -14.33 -0.38
C THR A 33 -16.45 -14.07 -0.47
N LEU A 34 -16.86 -12.95 -1.06
CA LEU A 34 -18.27 -12.62 -1.27
C LEU A 34 -18.93 -13.60 -2.23
N ASP A 35 -18.23 -14.00 -3.29
CA ASP A 35 -18.79 -14.90 -4.31
C ASP A 35 -18.92 -16.33 -3.80
N SER A 36 -17.93 -16.82 -3.04
CA SER A 36 -17.89 -18.20 -2.58
C SER A 36 -18.50 -18.43 -1.20
N GLY A 37 -18.59 -17.39 -0.37
CA GLY A 37 -18.94 -17.52 1.04
C GLY A 37 -17.87 -18.17 1.91
N ASP A 38 -16.67 -18.41 1.36
CA ASP A 38 -15.54 -19.02 2.07
C ASP A 38 -14.59 -17.93 2.60
N TYR A 39 -14.58 -17.77 3.92
CA TYR A 39 -13.76 -16.79 4.63
C TYR A 39 -12.40 -17.34 5.07
N SER A 40 -12.14 -18.63 4.87
CA SER A 40 -10.89 -19.28 5.32
C SER A 40 -9.64 -18.81 4.55
N SER A 41 -9.82 -18.28 3.35
CA SER A 41 -8.72 -17.75 2.54
C SER A 41 -7.95 -16.60 3.22
N TRP A 42 -8.58 -15.88 4.12
CA TRP A 42 -7.95 -14.80 4.87
C TRP A 42 -6.84 -15.28 5.79
N ASP A 43 -6.92 -16.50 6.32
CA ASP A 43 -5.83 -17.10 7.13
C ASP A 43 -4.53 -17.19 6.32
N ASN A 44 -4.63 -17.66 5.07
CA ASN A 44 -3.48 -17.74 4.17
C ASN A 44 -2.91 -16.36 3.85
N VAL A 45 -3.76 -15.37 3.63
CA VAL A 45 -3.35 -13.99 3.39
C VAL A 45 -2.59 -13.43 4.58
N LEU A 46 -3.12 -13.62 5.79
CA LEU A 46 -2.47 -13.14 7.02
C LEU A 46 -1.11 -13.81 7.24
N LYS A 47 -1.01 -15.11 7.03
CA LYS A 47 0.25 -15.84 7.16
C LYS A 47 1.28 -15.40 6.14
N THR A 48 0.89 -15.32 4.88
CA THR A 48 1.81 -15.06 3.77
C THR A 48 2.29 -13.62 3.74
N TYR A 49 1.41 -12.66 3.96
CA TYR A 49 1.70 -11.23 3.75
C TYR A 49 1.91 -10.44 5.04
N MET A 50 1.28 -10.87 6.14
CA MET A 50 1.37 -10.18 7.42
C MET A 50 2.27 -10.89 8.44
N GLY A 51 2.70 -12.10 8.15
CA GLY A 51 3.56 -12.87 9.05
C GLY A 51 2.87 -13.34 10.32
N ILE A 52 1.54 -13.50 10.29
CA ILE A 52 0.76 -13.96 11.44
C ILE A 52 0.59 -15.48 11.36
N GLU A 53 1.15 -16.19 12.32
CA GLU A 53 1.13 -17.67 12.31
C GLU A 53 -0.11 -18.27 12.99
N GLU A 54 -0.77 -17.51 13.87
CA GLU A 54 -1.95 -18.00 14.59
C GLU A 54 -3.21 -17.85 13.74
N SER A 55 -3.85 -18.97 13.39
CA SER A 55 -5.12 -18.94 12.70
C SER A 55 -6.26 -18.82 13.71
N LYS A 56 -7.05 -17.78 13.58
CA LYS A 56 -8.38 -17.70 14.17
C LYS A 56 -9.39 -18.04 13.08
N SER A 57 -10.45 -18.76 13.42
CA SER A 57 -11.52 -19.00 12.46
C SER A 57 -12.19 -17.66 12.11
N HIS A 58 -12.15 -17.29 10.86
CA HIS A 58 -12.76 -16.08 10.33
C HIS A 58 -14.00 -16.47 9.55
N ASP A 59 -15.11 -16.59 10.26
CA ASP A 59 -16.31 -17.22 9.71
C ASP A 59 -17.36 -16.22 9.22
N ASP A 60 -17.16 -14.91 9.38
CA ASP A 60 -18.16 -13.92 9.01
C ASP A 60 -17.60 -12.63 8.38
N TYR A 61 -18.53 -11.81 7.88
CA TYR A 61 -18.24 -10.54 7.24
C TYR A 61 -17.55 -9.52 8.18
N LEU A 62 -17.91 -9.50 9.45
CA LEU A 62 -17.32 -8.57 10.43
C LEU A 62 -15.85 -8.90 10.70
N ASP A 63 -15.51 -10.18 10.74
CA ASP A 63 -14.13 -10.63 10.85
C ASP A 63 -13.32 -10.20 9.63
N THR A 64 -13.89 -10.32 8.43
CA THR A 64 -13.26 -9.87 7.18
C THR A 64 -12.94 -8.37 7.22
N ILE A 65 -13.87 -7.55 7.65
CA ILE A 65 -13.65 -6.10 7.79
C ILE A 65 -12.55 -5.81 8.81
N SER A 66 -12.53 -6.51 9.92
CA SER A 66 -11.49 -6.38 10.95
C SER A 66 -10.10 -6.77 10.41
N ILE A 67 -10.02 -7.83 9.62
CA ILE A 67 -8.78 -8.27 8.98
C ILE A 67 -8.27 -7.21 8.00
N ILE A 68 -9.14 -6.71 7.14
CA ILE A 68 -8.77 -5.67 6.17
C ILE A 68 -8.31 -4.40 6.89
N ASN A 69 -9.03 -3.99 7.93
CA ASN A 69 -8.65 -2.84 8.74
C ASN A 69 -7.26 -3.02 9.36
N TYR A 70 -6.97 -4.20 9.86
CA TYR A 70 -5.65 -4.56 10.38
C TYR A 70 -4.57 -4.47 9.29
N MET A 71 -4.81 -5.06 8.13
CA MET A 71 -3.86 -5.04 7.01
C MET A 71 -3.57 -3.63 6.50
N LEU A 72 -4.54 -2.74 6.60
CA LEU A 72 -4.38 -1.35 6.16
C LEU A 72 -3.69 -0.47 7.21
N PHE A 73 -4.06 -0.60 8.48
CA PHE A 73 -3.79 0.45 9.46
C PHE A 73 -3.00 0.04 10.70
N ASP A 74 -2.76 -1.24 10.93
CA ASP A 74 -2.01 -1.63 12.13
C ASP A 74 -0.60 -1.03 12.12
N GLN A 75 -0.24 -0.35 13.20
CA GLN A 75 1.04 0.38 13.28
C GLN A 75 2.21 -0.51 13.74
N LYS A 76 1.91 -1.62 14.37
CA LYS A 76 2.94 -2.53 14.92
C LYS A 76 3.49 -3.48 13.86
N ASN A 77 2.67 -3.87 12.90
CA ASN A 77 3.11 -4.76 11.83
C ASN A 77 3.76 -3.96 10.69
N PRO A 78 5.03 -4.23 10.34
CA PRO A 78 5.73 -3.48 9.30
C PRO A 78 5.20 -3.72 7.88
N ASN A 79 4.36 -4.74 7.68
CA ASN A 79 3.84 -5.13 6.38
C ASN A 79 2.46 -4.52 6.07
N THR A 80 1.92 -3.69 6.95
CA THR A 80 0.64 -3.03 6.72
C THR A 80 0.78 -1.89 5.72
N MET A 81 -0.34 -1.54 5.09
CA MET A 81 -0.40 -0.45 4.11
C MET A 81 0.18 0.86 4.65
N SER A 82 -0.22 1.27 5.85
CA SER A 82 0.28 2.49 6.49
C SER A 82 1.81 2.48 6.61
N ASN A 83 2.39 1.40 7.10
CA ASN A 83 3.83 1.30 7.31
C ASN A 83 4.60 1.21 6.00
N ILE A 84 4.05 0.54 4.99
CA ILE A 84 4.65 0.49 3.65
C ILE A 84 4.72 1.89 3.02
N VAL A 85 3.63 2.65 3.09
CA VAL A 85 3.57 4.01 2.53
C VAL A 85 4.50 4.96 3.30
N ILE A 86 4.58 4.83 4.61
CA ILE A 86 5.52 5.60 5.44
C ILE A 86 6.97 5.37 4.98
N LYS A 87 7.35 4.11 4.75
CA LYS A 87 8.69 3.75 4.27
C LYS A 87 8.95 4.28 2.87
N ALA A 88 7.98 4.20 1.97
CA ALA A 88 8.09 4.79 0.63
C ALA A 88 8.38 6.29 0.72
N ARG A 89 7.65 6.98 1.56
CA ARG A 89 7.80 8.43 1.77
C ARG A 89 9.16 8.78 2.38
N GLU A 90 9.64 8.01 3.35
CA GLU A 90 10.97 8.23 3.95
C GLU A 90 12.09 8.09 2.92
N ASN A 91 12.01 7.08 2.06
CA ASN A 91 12.97 6.91 0.96
C ASN A 91 12.88 8.05 -0.04
N ALA A 92 11.68 8.47 -0.41
CA ALA A 92 11.46 9.62 -1.31
C ALA A 92 12.05 10.91 -0.73
N ARG A 93 11.84 11.15 0.57
CA ARG A 93 12.38 12.31 1.26
C ARG A 93 13.91 12.35 1.22
N SER A 94 14.55 11.19 1.41
CA SER A 94 15.99 11.07 1.38
C SER A 94 16.60 11.41 0.02
N VAL A 95 15.84 11.32 -1.06
CA VAL A 95 16.27 11.60 -2.43
C VAL A 95 15.47 12.73 -3.09
N GLN A 96 14.83 13.56 -2.29
CA GLN A 96 13.93 14.61 -2.78
C GLN A 96 14.59 15.53 -3.82
N GLU A 97 15.87 15.79 -3.67
CA GLU A 97 16.64 16.61 -4.61
C GLU A 97 16.95 15.91 -5.93
N HIS A 98 16.77 14.59 -5.99
CA HIS A 98 17.09 13.76 -7.15
C HIS A 98 15.86 13.24 -7.91
N ILE A 99 14.66 13.55 -7.42
CA ILE A 99 13.41 13.18 -8.06
C ILE A 99 12.65 14.43 -8.48
N SER A 100 11.68 14.29 -9.40
CA SER A 100 10.85 15.41 -9.78
C SER A 100 9.96 15.84 -8.61
N ARG A 101 9.57 17.12 -8.64
CA ARG A 101 8.62 17.65 -7.68
C ARG A 101 7.29 16.89 -7.71
N GLU A 102 6.84 16.55 -8.90
CA GLU A 102 5.59 15.82 -9.12
C GLU A 102 5.65 14.42 -8.49
N LEU A 103 6.77 13.73 -8.63
CA LEU A 103 6.97 12.41 -8.02
C LEU A 103 6.98 12.50 -6.49
N TRP A 104 7.72 13.46 -5.94
CA TRP A 104 7.71 13.72 -4.50
C TRP A 104 6.30 14.01 -3.99
N LEU A 105 5.56 14.90 -4.67
CA LEU A 105 4.20 15.25 -4.28
C LEU A 105 3.26 14.05 -4.31
N SER A 106 3.40 13.16 -5.30
CA SER A 106 2.55 11.97 -5.40
C SER A 106 2.73 11.04 -4.19
N VAL A 107 3.97 10.78 -3.78
CA VAL A 107 4.26 9.95 -2.61
C VAL A 107 3.83 10.65 -1.32
N ASN A 108 4.12 11.94 -1.20
CA ASN A 108 3.80 12.70 0.01
C ASN A 108 2.29 12.86 0.21
N LYS A 109 1.51 13.05 -0.84
CA LYS A 109 0.04 13.09 -0.77
C LYS A 109 -0.53 11.77 -0.29
N TYR A 110 0.01 10.66 -0.80
CA TYR A 110 -0.40 9.33 -0.34
C TYR A 110 -0.13 9.16 1.15
N TYR A 111 1.08 9.52 1.59
CA TYR A 111 1.46 9.49 3.00
C TYR A 111 0.53 10.34 3.88
N LEU A 112 0.24 11.57 3.46
CA LEU A 112 -0.65 12.46 4.21
C LEU A 112 -2.07 11.89 4.32
N HIS A 113 -2.56 11.27 3.26
CA HIS A 113 -3.87 10.62 3.26
C HIS A 113 -3.91 9.43 4.23
N ILE A 114 -2.94 8.52 4.14
CA ILE A 114 -2.90 7.32 4.99
C ILE A 114 -2.62 7.65 6.47
N SER A 115 -2.03 8.79 6.74
CA SER A 115 -1.71 9.26 8.10
C SER A 115 -2.88 9.96 8.79
N ASN A 116 -4.01 10.15 8.11
CA ASN A 116 -5.20 10.74 8.69
C ASN A 116 -5.76 9.82 9.77
N GLU A 117 -5.86 10.31 11.00
CA GLU A 117 -6.33 9.54 12.17
C GLU A 117 -7.76 9.01 12.00
N ASN A 118 -8.58 9.70 11.22
CA ASN A 118 -9.98 9.34 10.98
C ASN A 118 -10.15 8.31 9.85
N LEU A 119 -9.08 7.93 9.18
CA LEU A 119 -9.19 7.09 7.98
C LEU A 119 -9.70 5.68 8.30
N SER A 120 -9.29 5.10 9.42
CA SER A 120 -9.79 3.81 9.88
C SER A 120 -11.30 3.83 10.16
N SER A 121 -11.78 4.90 10.78
CA SER A 121 -13.22 5.08 11.01
C SER A 121 -13.98 5.26 9.69
N THR A 122 -13.39 6.00 8.76
CA THR A 122 -13.96 6.18 7.41
C THR A 122 -14.07 4.84 6.69
N PHE A 123 -13.03 4.02 6.78
CA PHE A 123 -13.05 2.67 6.20
C PHE A 123 -14.17 1.81 6.77
N GLN A 124 -14.33 1.80 8.08
CA GLN A 124 -15.35 0.99 8.75
C GLN A 124 -16.78 1.38 8.36
N ASN A 125 -16.98 2.62 7.95
CA ASN A 125 -18.29 3.16 7.54
C ASN A 125 -18.49 3.21 6.02
N SER A 126 -17.55 2.68 5.24
CA SER A 126 -17.59 2.70 3.77
C SER A 126 -17.63 1.29 3.20
N ASP A 127 -17.93 1.20 1.90
CA ASP A 127 -17.75 -0.04 1.14
C ASP A 127 -16.24 -0.34 1.04
N PRO A 128 -15.79 -1.54 1.46
CA PRO A 128 -14.37 -1.89 1.37
C PRO A 128 -13.77 -1.78 -0.02
N ILE A 129 -14.52 -2.12 -1.06
CA ILE A 129 -14.02 -2.05 -2.45
C ILE A 129 -13.88 -0.60 -2.91
N GLU A 130 -14.83 0.26 -2.59
CA GLU A 130 -14.73 1.69 -2.90
C GLU A 130 -13.55 2.31 -2.19
N PHE A 131 -13.35 1.99 -0.92
CA PHE A 131 -12.21 2.47 -0.14
C PHE A 131 -10.88 2.03 -0.75
N VAL A 132 -10.76 0.74 -1.09
CA VAL A 132 -9.54 0.20 -1.72
C VAL A 132 -9.29 0.86 -3.07
N ASN A 133 -10.33 1.08 -3.86
CA ASN A 133 -10.21 1.77 -5.15
C ASN A 133 -9.73 3.21 -4.99
N GLU A 134 -10.19 3.94 -3.98
CA GLU A 134 -9.67 5.28 -3.66
C GLU A 134 -8.18 5.23 -3.32
N MET A 135 -7.77 4.27 -2.51
CA MET A 135 -6.36 4.10 -2.18
C MET A 135 -5.53 3.76 -3.41
N LEU A 136 -6.04 2.93 -4.31
CA LEU A 136 -5.37 2.58 -5.58
C LEU A 136 -5.15 3.79 -6.49
N GLN A 137 -5.97 4.83 -6.39
CA GLN A 137 -5.76 6.07 -7.16
C GLN A 137 -4.40 6.71 -6.85
N TYR A 138 -3.95 6.65 -5.61
CA TYR A 138 -2.63 7.18 -5.24
C TYR A 138 -1.51 6.41 -5.91
N ASN A 139 -1.64 5.09 -6.03
CA ASN A 139 -0.69 4.27 -6.77
C ASN A 139 -0.69 4.57 -8.28
N HIS A 140 -1.87 4.75 -8.87
CA HIS A 140 -2.00 5.10 -10.28
C HIS A 140 -1.37 6.46 -10.58
N ILE A 141 -1.58 7.44 -9.73
CA ILE A 141 -0.95 8.76 -9.85
C ILE A 141 0.56 8.64 -9.76
N TYR A 142 1.07 7.87 -8.81
CA TYR A 142 2.50 7.63 -8.67
C TYR A 142 3.09 7.03 -9.95
N TYR A 143 2.50 5.96 -10.48
CA TYR A 143 2.99 5.30 -11.69
C TYR A 143 2.92 6.22 -12.91
N SER A 144 1.84 6.96 -13.09
CA SER A 144 1.71 7.93 -14.17
C SER A 144 2.81 8.98 -14.12
N VAL A 145 3.06 9.55 -12.95
CA VAL A 145 4.10 10.57 -12.76
C VAL A 145 5.48 9.97 -12.95
N ALA A 146 5.72 8.77 -12.43
CA ALA A 146 6.98 8.07 -12.57
C ALA A 146 7.32 7.82 -14.05
N ASP A 147 6.38 7.32 -14.82
CA ASP A 147 6.57 7.05 -16.27
C ASP A 147 6.91 8.33 -17.03
N ILE A 148 6.18 9.41 -16.81
CA ILE A 148 6.39 10.68 -17.53
C ILE A 148 7.70 11.34 -17.15
N THR A 149 8.05 11.35 -15.86
CA THR A 149 9.24 12.07 -15.39
C THR A 149 10.52 11.29 -15.61
N GLN A 150 10.42 9.99 -15.71
CA GLN A 150 11.57 9.10 -15.83
C GLN A 150 12.00 8.86 -17.27
N GLU A 151 11.12 8.92 -18.23
CA GLU A 151 11.47 8.95 -19.64
C GLU A 151 12.35 10.13 -20.00
N ARG A 152 12.30 11.20 -19.22
CA ARG A 152 13.08 12.41 -19.45
C ARG A 152 14.43 12.43 -18.73
N GLY A 153 14.62 11.59 -17.75
CA GLY A 153 15.83 11.54 -16.94
C GLY A 153 16.41 10.14 -16.88
N ASN A 154 17.20 9.78 -17.86
CA ASN A 154 17.79 8.46 -18.05
C ASN A 154 18.46 7.79 -16.83
N ALA A 155 18.67 8.50 -15.74
CA ALA A 155 19.37 7.96 -14.58
C ALA A 155 18.47 7.10 -13.66
N TYR A 156 17.16 7.18 -13.84
CA TYR A 156 16.21 6.61 -12.90
C TYR A 156 15.38 5.49 -13.47
N CYS A 157 15.51 5.30 -14.78
CA CYS A 157 14.90 4.14 -15.41
C CYS A 157 15.65 2.93 -15.01
N PHE A 158 15.23 2.36 -14.29
CA PHE A 158 15.04 1.52 -13.75
C PHE A 158 15.17 0.41 -13.44
N MET A 159 15.35 0.55 -12.89
CA MET A 159 15.86 -0.50 -12.21
C MET A 159 14.88 -1.53 -11.92
#